data_48274cf688a1f7325380f72c40035335
#
_entry.id   48274cf688a1f7325380f72c40035335
#
_cell.length_a   1.000
_cell.length_b   1.000
_cell.length_c   1.000
_cell.angle_alpha   90.00
_cell.angle_beta   90.00
_cell.angle_gamma   90.00
#
_symmetry.space_group_name_H-M   'P 1'
#
loop_
_entity.id
_entity.type
_entity.pdbx_description
1 polymer ?
#
loop_
_entity_poly.entity_id
_entity_poly.type
_entity_poly.pdbx_seq_one_letter_code
_entity_poly.pdbx_strand_id
1 'polypeptide(L)'
;MRRSIALRLSAMFGIVSFLVFTLVGVGLFVMMERQLFAELRATLDTRAKVVEMIVSHATTPARWHITQEKLADLEPPDGSTHYQVDSANPAFRFGRPPNGTPHGAPFGAFQRYRLNDSSYDVMTKTVTVAGSGERPDLTLIVATSCERTQRMLRRFGWTLAALIALATGITLLLGRAVARFGLAPLDRMSQGAAAIGSANRQQRLQTDALPAELCDLAASFNGALERIQQAYERLEAFNADVAHELRTPVSILIGQTQVALTSRDRSVERMRQTLQSNLEEFERLRVIVNDMLFLSRSDRGERASDLKDVSLADEVRRMLDFLEIPLDEAQLRAELHGDARASVDPSLFRRAMTNLLINAIQHTAPGGMLQVTITRRDTLVEVSVANPGAPIDVAQRAHMFERFYRLEEARANSTENHGLGLSIVKAVAEMHGGSVFVACAGGVNTFGFSVAAQPAEPARAIDAAPVSAPLTAAAPRALH
;
A
#
# COMPACT_ATOMS: atom_id res chain seq x y z
N MET A 1 -8.46 0.59 21.09
CA MET A 1 -8.64 -0.76 20.51
C MET A 1 -8.69 -0.66 18.98
N ARG A 2 -7.68 -1.14 18.26
CA ARG A 2 -7.68 -1.16 16.78
C ARG A 2 -8.73 -2.17 16.32
N ARG A 3 -9.79 -1.68 15.68
CA ARG A 3 -10.86 -2.54 15.15
C ARG A 3 -10.29 -3.41 14.03
N SER A 4 -10.28 -4.72 14.22
CA SER A 4 -9.82 -5.70 13.24
C SER A 4 -10.58 -5.52 11.91
N ILE A 5 -9.87 -5.49 10.78
CA ILE A 5 -10.45 -5.43 9.43
C ILE A 5 -11.41 -6.61 9.22
N ALA A 6 -11.05 -7.79 9.73
CA ALA A 6 -11.89 -8.99 9.68
C ALA A 6 -13.25 -8.77 10.35
N LEU A 7 -13.29 -8.07 11.50
CA LEU A 7 -14.54 -7.78 12.21
C LEU A 7 -15.43 -6.80 11.43
N ARG A 8 -14.83 -5.78 10.82
CA ARG A 8 -15.57 -4.82 9.99
C ARG A 8 -16.16 -5.48 8.75
N LEU A 9 -15.37 -6.30 8.06
CA LEU A 9 -15.80 -7.02 6.87
C LEU A 9 -16.94 -7.99 7.19
N SER A 10 -16.79 -8.78 8.26
CA SER A 10 -17.85 -9.69 8.73
C SER A 10 -19.14 -8.96 9.10
N ALA A 11 -19.04 -7.82 9.78
CA ALA A 11 -20.20 -7.00 10.13
C ALA A 11 -20.90 -6.43 8.90
N MET A 12 -20.15 -5.95 7.90
CA MET A 12 -20.73 -5.47 6.64
C MET A 12 -21.48 -6.58 5.90
N PHE A 13 -20.89 -7.78 5.77
CA PHE A 13 -21.56 -8.92 5.16
C PHE A 13 -22.82 -9.31 5.94
N GLY A 14 -22.76 -9.32 7.26
CA GLY A 14 -23.92 -9.60 8.09
C GLY A 14 -25.06 -8.59 7.91
N ILE A 15 -24.75 -7.29 7.89
CA ILE A 15 -25.75 -6.23 7.70
C ILE A 15 -26.39 -6.34 6.31
N VAL A 16 -25.59 -6.48 5.27
CA VAL A 16 -26.11 -6.61 3.89
C VAL A 16 -26.99 -7.84 3.75
N SER A 17 -26.54 -9.00 4.26
CA SER A 17 -27.31 -10.23 4.23
C SER A 17 -28.62 -10.12 5.00
N PHE A 18 -28.60 -9.51 6.19
CA PHE A 18 -29.80 -9.27 6.98
C PHE A 18 -30.81 -8.40 6.22
N LEU A 19 -30.36 -7.30 5.60
CA LEU A 19 -31.23 -6.43 4.81
C LEU A 19 -31.84 -7.17 3.62
N VAL A 20 -31.02 -7.93 2.87
CA VAL A 20 -31.49 -8.68 1.71
C VAL A 20 -32.50 -9.76 2.11
N PHE A 21 -32.17 -10.56 3.13
CA PHE A 21 -33.08 -11.62 3.60
C PHE A 21 -34.35 -11.04 4.21
N THR A 22 -34.29 -9.92 4.90
CA THR A 22 -35.48 -9.23 5.42
C THR A 22 -36.37 -8.72 4.28
N LEU A 23 -35.76 -8.07 3.27
CA LEU A 23 -36.50 -7.58 2.11
C LEU A 23 -37.23 -8.71 1.37
N VAL A 24 -36.51 -9.81 1.10
CA VAL A 24 -37.10 -11.01 0.46
C VAL A 24 -38.16 -11.63 1.35
N GLY A 25 -37.88 -11.72 2.65
CA GLY A 25 -38.82 -12.28 3.63
C GLY A 25 -40.13 -11.49 3.70
N VAL A 26 -40.03 -10.14 3.78
CA VAL A 26 -41.23 -9.28 3.76
C VAL A 26 -41.99 -9.46 2.44
N GLY A 27 -41.32 -9.53 1.30
CA GLY A 27 -41.95 -9.79 0.00
C GLY A 27 -42.72 -11.11 -0.02
N LEU A 28 -42.11 -12.18 0.47
CA LEU A 28 -42.76 -13.52 0.56
C LEU A 28 -43.92 -13.50 1.54
N PHE A 29 -43.80 -12.83 2.67
CA PHE A 29 -44.89 -12.71 3.65
C PHE A 29 -46.09 -11.98 3.05
N VAL A 30 -45.88 -10.84 2.42
CA VAL A 30 -46.93 -10.06 1.74
C VAL A 30 -47.57 -10.85 0.62
N MET A 31 -46.79 -11.59 -0.17
CA MET A 31 -47.29 -12.45 -1.23
C MET A 31 -48.22 -13.58 -0.68
N MET A 32 -47.74 -14.25 0.38
CA MET A 32 -48.52 -15.31 1.06
C MET A 32 -49.82 -14.74 1.66
N GLU A 33 -49.76 -13.60 2.34
CA GLU A 33 -50.93 -12.92 2.88
C GLU A 33 -51.96 -12.62 1.78
N ARG A 34 -51.52 -12.00 0.69
CA ARG A 34 -52.41 -11.69 -0.44
C ARG A 34 -53.05 -12.93 -1.02
N GLN A 35 -52.30 -14.03 -1.18
CA GLN A 35 -52.77 -15.27 -1.74
C GLN A 35 -53.82 -15.94 -0.82
N LEU A 36 -53.53 -16.08 0.46
CA LEU A 36 -54.44 -16.68 1.44
C LEU A 36 -55.78 -15.92 1.56
N PHE A 37 -55.68 -14.57 1.60
CA PHE A 37 -56.91 -13.75 1.63
C PHE A 37 -57.66 -13.75 0.30
N ALA A 38 -57.00 -13.92 -0.84
CA ALA A 38 -57.65 -14.10 -2.15
C ALA A 38 -58.41 -15.42 -2.20
N GLU A 39 -57.83 -16.51 -1.70
CA GLU A 39 -58.46 -17.82 -1.61
C GLU A 39 -59.70 -17.79 -0.68
N LEU A 40 -59.56 -17.14 0.48
CA LEU A 40 -60.68 -16.96 1.42
C LEU A 40 -61.81 -16.18 0.79
N ARG A 41 -61.53 -15.11 0.03
CA ARG A 41 -62.55 -14.34 -0.72
C ARG A 41 -63.25 -15.19 -1.80
N ALA A 42 -62.48 -15.97 -2.56
CA ALA A 42 -63.04 -16.86 -3.58
C ALA A 42 -63.96 -17.92 -2.95
N THR A 43 -63.59 -18.48 -1.83
CA THR A 43 -64.39 -19.43 -1.06
C THR A 43 -65.71 -18.79 -0.58
N LEU A 44 -65.62 -17.57 0.01
CA LEU A 44 -66.78 -16.79 0.42
C LEU A 44 -67.70 -16.45 -0.75
N ASP A 45 -67.13 -16.07 -1.90
CA ASP A 45 -67.92 -15.79 -3.11
C ASP A 45 -68.72 -16.99 -3.57
N THR A 46 -68.07 -18.16 -3.62
CA THR A 46 -68.72 -19.42 -4.02
C THR A 46 -69.85 -19.82 -3.05
N ARG A 47 -69.57 -19.70 -1.73
CA ARG A 47 -70.60 -20.01 -0.68
C ARG A 47 -71.73 -19.01 -0.74
N ALA A 48 -71.46 -17.71 -0.93
CA ALA A 48 -72.50 -16.70 -1.05
C ALA A 48 -73.43 -16.96 -2.25
N LYS A 49 -72.89 -17.35 -3.41
CA LYS A 49 -73.67 -17.71 -4.61
C LYS A 49 -74.56 -18.91 -4.37
N VAL A 50 -74.07 -19.96 -3.67
CA VAL A 50 -74.87 -21.13 -3.32
C VAL A 50 -76.04 -20.75 -2.41
N VAL A 51 -75.79 -19.98 -1.39
CA VAL A 51 -76.84 -19.53 -0.46
C VAL A 51 -77.83 -18.57 -1.14
N GLU A 52 -77.33 -17.65 -1.99
CA GLU A 52 -78.15 -16.75 -2.81
C GLU A 52 -79.13 -17.56 -3.67
N MET A 53 -78.67 -18.64 -4.32
CA MET A 53 -79.52 -19.52 -5.12
C MET A 53 -80.58 -20.20 -4.24
N ILE A 54 -80.22 -20.70 -3.07
CA ILE A 54 -81.16 -21.36 -2.16
C ILE A 54 -82.23 -20.36 -1.64
N VAL A 55 -81.77 -19.14 -1.25
CA VAL A 55 -82.64 -18.09 -0.72
C VAL A 55 -83.55 -17.52 -1.82
N SER A 56 -83.13 -17.45 -3.07
CA SER A 56 -83.91 -16.92 -4.20
C SER A 56 -85.17 -17.78 -4.52
N HIS A 57 -85.10 -19.05 -4.24
CA HIS A 57 -86.23 -19.94 -4.44
C HIS A 57 -87.28 -19.94 -3.31
N ALA A 58 -86.99 -19.27 -2.18
CA ALA A 58 -87.94 -19.21 -1.03
C ALA A 58 -88.83 -17.96 -1.14
N THR A 59 -89.91 -18.08 -1.93
CA THR A 59 -90.83 -16.99 -2.28
C THR A 59 -92.01 -16.85 -1.33
N THR A 60 -92.29 -17.86 -0.48
CA THR A 60 -93.38 -17.86 0.51
C THR A 60 -92.83 -18.16 1.93
N PRO A 61 -93.53 -17.74 3.00
CA PRO A 61 -93.13 -18.06 4.40
C PRO A 61 -92.98 -19.55 4.68
N ALA A 62 -93.84 -20.43 4.09
CA ALA A 62 -93.76 -21.88 4.23
C ALA A 62 -92.49 -22.46 3.64
N ARG A 63 -92.10 -22.03 2.43
CA ARG A 63 -90.80 -22.38 1.81
C ARG A 63 -89.63 -21.80 2.55
N TRP A 64 -89.76 -20.63 3.15
CA TRP A 64 -88.72 -20.00 3.94
C TRP A 64 -88.36 -20.87 5.17
N HIS A 65 -89.34 -21.46 5.88
CA HIS A 65 -89.02 -22.34 7.00
C HIS A 65 -88.10 -23.52 6.59
N ILE A 66 -88.39 -24.16 5.44
CA ILE A 66 -87.51 -25.21 4.90
C ILE A 66 -86.18 -24.71 4.49
N THR A 67 -86.10 -23.46 4.04
CA THR A 67 -84.82 -22.78 3.70
C THR A 67 -83.98 -22.49 4.90
N GLN A 68 -84.61 -22.09 6.05
CA GLN A 68 -83.91 -21.86 7.30
C GLN A 68 -83.26 -23.17 7.80
N GLU A 69 -83.94 -24.32 7.75
CA GLU A 69 -83.35 -25.61 8.13
C GLU A 69 -82.14 -25.94 7.22
N LYS A 70 -82.26 -25.75 5.93
CA LYS A 70 -81.13 -25.96 4.98
C LYS A 70 -79.97 -25.02 5.24
N LEU A 71 -80.22 -23.77 5.59
CA LEU A 71 -79.19 -22.82 5.94
C LEU A 71 -78.47 -23.21 7.25
N ALA A 72 -79.20 -23.72 8.22
CA ALA A 72 -78.61 -24.23 9.45
C ALA A 72 -77.77 -25.49 9.21
N ASP A 73 -78.22 -26.39 8.35
CA ASP A 73 -77.44 -27.59 7.96
C ASP A 73 -76.21 -27.28 7.11
N LEU A 74 -76.15 -26.13 6.42
CA LEU A 74 -75.05 -25.68 5.64
C LEU A 74 -73.93 -24.99 6.53
N GLU A 75 -74.28 -24.59 7.79
CA GLU A 75 -73.27 -24.07 8.71
C GLU A 75 -72.33 -25.21 9.14
N PRO A 76 -71.04 -25.06 8.93
CA PRO A 76 -70.06 -26.04 9.38
C PRO A 76 -70.15 -26.24 10.90
N PRO A 77 -70.05 -27.46 11.43
CA PRO A 77 -70.14 -27.73 12.85
C PRO A 77 -69.01 -27.12 13.67
N ASP A 78 -67.93 -26.70 13.00
CA ASP A 78 -66.80 -25.99 13.60
C ASP A 78 -67.05 -24.49 13.78
N GLY A 79 -68.24 -24.00 13.40
CA GLY A 79 -68.58 -22.57 13.53
C GLY A 79 -67.73 -21.65 12.66
N SER A 80 -67.00 -22.20 11.66
CA SER A 80 -66.08 -21.40 10.81
C SER A 80 -66.79 -20.48 9.83
N THR A 81 -68.07 -20.75 9.54
CA THR A 81 -68.88 -19.94 8.62
C THR A 81 -70.26 -19.77 9.19
N HIS A 82 -70.81 -18.58 9.16
CA HIS A 82 -72.19 -18.25 9.59
C HIS A 82 -72.92 -17.56 8.43
N TYR A 83 -74.18 -17.85 8.39
CA TYR A 83 -75.08 -17.24 7.42
C TYR A 83 -76.05 -16.36 8.17
N GLN A 84 -76.30 -15.19 7.68
CA GLN A 84 -77.31 -14.27 8.16
C GLN A 84 -78.09 -13.72 7.00
N VAL A 85 -79.40 -13.70 7.17
CA VAL A 85 -80.34 -13.06 6.24
C VAL A 85 -81.12 -12.01 7.03
N ASP A 86 -80.97 -10.76 6.57
CA ASP A 86 -81.75 -9.63 7.11
C ASP A 86 -82.88 -9.24 6.14
N SER A 87 -84.06 -8.88 6.65
CA SER A 87 -85.22 -8.54 5.88
C SER A 87 -86.07 -7.50 6.62
N ALA A 88 -86.78 -6.67 5.86
CA ALA A 88 -87.79 -5.77 6.38
C ALA A 88 -88.94 -6.55 7.06
N ASN A 89 -89.29 -7.77 6.54
CA ASN A 89 -90.28 -8.65 7.15
C ASN A 89 -89.60 -9.64 8.10
N PRO A 90 -89.88 -9.60 9.42
CA PRO A 90 -89.32 -10.53 10.40
C PRO A 90 -89.46 -12.02 10.08
N ALA A 91 -90.48 -12.39 9.37
CA ALA A 91 -90.73 -13.78 8.95
C ALA A 91 -89.64 -14.38 8.00
N PHE A 92 -88.85 -13.52 7.33
CA PHE A 92 -87.77 -13.89 6.45
C PHE A 92 -86.40 -13.64 6.99
N ARG A 93 -86.24 -13.46 8.33
CA ARG A 93 -84.97 -13.31 8.95
C ARG A 93 -84.32 -14.60 9.39
N PHE A 94 -82.99 -14.70 9.32
CA PHE A 94 -82.25 -15.87 9.76
C PHE A 94 -80.87 -15.40 10.34
N GLY A 95 -80.44 -16.08 11.39
CA GLY A 95 -79.14 -15.84 11.98
C GLY A 95 -78.99 -14.49 12.81
N ARG A 96 -77.84 -14.22 13.32
CA ARG A 96 -77.51 -12.99 14.04
C ARG A 96 -76.38 -12.26 13.37
N PRO A 97 -76.36 -10.91 13.38
CA PRO A 97 -75.25 -10.12 12.85
C PRO A 97 -73.96 -10.42 13.60
N PRO A 98 -72.81 -10.39 12.95
CA PRO A 98 -71.55 -10.54 13.61
C PRO A 98 -71.38 -9.40 14.59
N ASN A 99 -71.22 -9.73 15.91
CA ASN A 99 -70.93 -8.74 16.97
C ASN A 99 -69.47 -8.25 16.86
N GLY A 100 -69.28 -7.19 16.07
CA GLY A 100 -67.92 -6.68 15.87
C GLY A 100 -67.91 -5.31 15.23
N THR A 101 -66.72 -4.68 15.28
CA THR A 101 -66.47 -3.40 14.58
C THR A 101 -65.84 -3.65 13.21
N PRO A 102 -66.27 -2.89 12.18
CA PRO A 102 -65.60 -2.98 10.86
C PRO A 102 -64.12 -2.65 11.02
N HIS A 103 -63.28 -3.51 10.42
CA HIS A 103 -61.81 -3.35 10.47
C HIS A 103 -61.20 -3.36 9.07
N GLY A 104 -60.41 -2.33 8.78
CA GLY A 104 -59.78 -2.15 7.47
C GLY A 104 -60.74 -1.61 6.37
N ALA A 105 -60.16 -1.29 5.22
CA ALA A 105 -60.92 -0.79 4.07
C ALA A 105 -61.75 -1.93 3.44
N PRO A 106 -63.03 -1.65 3.04
CA PRO A 106 -63.82 -2.62 2.33
C PRO A 106 -63.23 -2.92 0.95
N PHE A 107 -63.34 -4.17 0.52
CA PHE A 107 -62.92 -4.58 -0.81
C PHE A 107 -64.12 -5.09 -1.60
N GLY A 108 -64.76 -4.22 -2.33
CA GLY A 108 -66.03 -4.51 -2.99
C GLY A 108 -67.11 -4.89 -1.96
N ALA A 109 -67.75 -6.03 -2.16
CA ALA A 109 -68.76 -6.58 -1.26
C ALA A 109 -68.17 -7.27 0.01
N PHE A 110 -66.84 -7.30 0.17
CA PHE A 110 -66.18 -7.94 1.30
C PHE A 110 -65.77 -6.91 2.36
N GLN A 111 -66.03 -7.22 3.65
CA GLN A 111 -65.65 -6.41 4.79
C GLN A 111 -65.06 -7.31 5.86
N ARG A 112 -64.01 -6.84 6.58
CA ARG A 112 -63.52 -7.47 7.79
C ARG A 112 -64.17 -6.91 9.01
N TYR A 113 -64.53 -7.74 9.97
CA TYR A 113 -65.00 -7.35 11.29
C TYR A 113 -64.12 -7.94 12.38
N ARG A 114 -63.80 -7.16 13.38
CA ARG A 114 -63.15 -7.63 14.59
C ARG A 114 -64.27 -7.93 15.59
N LEU A 115 -64.44 -9.19 15.96
CA LEU A 115 -65.39 -9.61 16.94
C LEU A 115 -64.95 -9.17 18.33
N ASN A 116 -65.88 -8.70 19.20
CA ASN A 116 -65.56 -8.20 20.56
C ASN A 116 -65.04 -9.31 21.48
N ASP A 117 -65.46 -10.58 21.27
CA ASP A 117 -65.08 -11.74 22.09
C ASP A 117 -64.02 -12.66 21.46
N SER A 118 -63.44 -12.30 20.31
CA SER A 118 -62.49 -13.15 19.58
C SER A 118 -61.21 -12.41 19.24
N SER A 119 -60.09 -13.11 19.40
CA SER A 119 -58.76 -12.62 18.94
C SER A 119 -58.59 -12.63 17.40
N TYR A 120 -59.61 -13.08 16.67
CA TYR A 120 -59.54 -13.27 15.23
C TYR A 120 -60.60 -12.47 14.49
N ASP A 121 -60.24 -12.00 13.33
CA ASP A 121 -61.18 -11.29 12.42
C ASP A 121 -62.10 -12.25 11.72
N VAL A 122 -63.29 -11.77 11.36
CA VAL A 122 -64.24 -12.43 10.49
C VAL A 122 -64.34 -11.67 9.18
N MET A 123 -64.28 -12.36 8.06
CA MET A 123 -64.52 -11.76 6.75
C MET A 123 -65.96 -12.02 6.34
N THR A 124 -66.66 -10.96 5.92
CA THR A 124 -68.06 -11.05 5.46
C THR A 124 -68.16 -10.68 3.99
N LYS A 125 -69.12 -11.31 3.31
CA LYS A 125 -69.59 -10.89 2.01
C LYS A 125 -71.10 -10.60 2.11
N THR A 126 -71.47 -9.39 1.67
CA THR A 126 -72.88 -8.95 1.63
C THR A 126 -73.42 -9.05 0.21
N VAL A 127 -74.57 -9.65 0.05
CA VAL A 127 -75.29 -9.82 -1.25
C VAL A 127 -76.73 -9.41 -1.02
N THR A 128 -77.26 -8.56 -1.91
CA THR A 128 -78.68 -8.18 -1.91
C THR A 128 -79.47 -9.12 -2.88
N VAL A 129 -80.49 -9.78 -2.41
CA VAL A 129 -81.32 -10.62 -3.18
C VAL A 129 -82.71 -9.96 -3.37
N ALA A 130 -83.02 -9.62 -4.62
CA ALA A 130 -84.24 -8.92 -4.95
C ALA A 130 -85.52 -9.67 -4.52
N GLY A 131 -86.53 -8.93 -4.10
CA GLY A 131 -87.84 -9.49 -3.68
C GLY A 131 -88.54 -10.24 -4.80
N SER A 132 -89.30 -11.25 -4.43
CA SER A 132 -90.09 -12.05 -5.37
C SER A 132 -91.29 -12.69 -4.67
N GLY A 133 -92.47 -12.53 -5.22
CA GLY A 133 -93.74 -13.02 -4.61
C GLY A 133 -94.03 -12.26 -3.32
N GLU A 134 -94.26 -12.99 -2.23
CA GLU A 134 -94.48 -12.37 -0.87
C GLU A 134 -93.21 -12.04 -0.15
N ARG A 135 -92.06 -12.34 -0.70
CA ARG A 135 -90.70 -12.07 -0.11
C ARG A 135 -90.22 -10.67 -0.45
N PRO A 136 -89.84 -9.83 0.52
CA PRO A 136 -89.21 -8.58 0.30
C PRO A 136 -87.78 -8.77 -0.16
N ASP A 137 -87.06 -7.64 -0.42
CA ASP A 137 -85.60 -7.65 -0.62
C ASP A 137 -84.91 -8.20 0.63
N LEU A 138 -83.99 -9.10 0.38
CA LEU A 138 -83.15 -9.68 1.46
C LEU A 138 -81.71 -9.24 1.35
N THR A 139 -81.13 -9.01 2.52
CA THR A 139 -79.67 -8.80 2.61
C THR A 139 -79.00 -10.05 3.19
N LEU A 140 -78.31 -10.80 2.35
CA LEU A 140 -77.56 -11.98 2.73
C LEU A 140 -76.17 -11.58 3.16
N ILE A 141 -75.73 -11.96 4.36
CA ILE A 141 -74.38 -11.79 4.86
C ILE A 141 -73.81 -13.21 5.13
N VAL A 142 -72.70 -13.50 4.43
CA VAL A 142 -71.95 -14.73 4.68
C VAL A 142 -70.66 -14.31 5.41
N ALA A 143 -70.46 -14.88 6.59
CA ALA A 143 -69.34 -14.56 7.48
C ALA A 143 -68.45 -15.79 7.65
N THR A 144 -67.16 -15.66 7.45
CA THR A 144 -66.18 -16.74 7.67
C THR A 144 -65.02 -16.27 8.57
N SER A 145 -64.69 -17.11 9.54
CA SER A 145 -63.56 -16.84 10.47
C SER A 145 -62.22 -16.82 9.75
N CYS A 146 -61.44 -15.79 10.00
CA CYS A 146 -60.05 -15.66 9.52
C CYS A 146 -59.03 -16.37 10.42
N GLU A 147 -59.47 -17.03 11.50
CA GLU A 147 -58.61 -17.63 12.52
C GLU A 147 -57.56 -18.57 11.94
N ARG A 148 -57.98 -19.50 11.08
CA ARG A 148 -57.09 -20.47 10.44
C ARG A 148 -56.03 -19.75 9.59
N THR A 149 -56.46 -18.80 8.77
CA THR A 149 -55.56 -17.99 7.91
C THR A 149 -54.59 -17.18 8.73
N GLN A 150 -55.05 -16.50 9.78
CA GLN A 150 -54.18 -15.71 10.66
C GLN A 150 -53.19 -16.57 11.47
N ARG A 151 -53.59 -17.78 11.90
CA ARG A 151 -52.68 -18.75 12.54
C ARG A 151 -51.61 -19.25 11.57
N MET A 152 -51.99 -19.55 10.33
CA MET A 152 -51.00 -19.90 9.29
C MET A 152 -50.02 -18.80 9.00
N LEU A 153 -50.47 -17.55 8.84
CA LEU A 153 -49.63 -16.39 8.62
C LEU A 153 -48.67 -16.15 9.79
N ARG A 154 -49.13 -16.27 11.02
CA ARG A 154 -48.28 -16.14 12.24
C ARG A 154 -47.19 -17.22 12.26
N ARG A 155 -47.54 -18.49 12.02
CA ARG A 155 -46.56 -19.59 11.96
C ARG A 155 -45.55 -19.35 10.84
N PHE A 156 -46.02 -18.98 9.66
CA PHE A 156 -45.16 -18.65 8.53
C PHE A 156 -44.22 -17.47 8.85
N GLY A 157 -44.70 -16.40 9.47
CA GLY A 157 -43.92 -15.28 9.90
C GLY A 157 -42.79 -15.67 10.88
N TRP A 158 -43.12 -16.52 11.88
CA TRP A 158 -42.11 -17.01 12.85
C TRP A 158 -41.09 -17.93 12.19
N THR A 159 -41.49 -18.83 11.30
CA THR A 159 -40.54 -19.68 10.57
C THR A 159 -39.64 -18.86 9.67
N LEU A 160 -40.16 -17.85 9.01
CA LEU A 160 -39.41 -16.96 8.16
C LEU A 160 -38.39 -16.12 8.96
N ALA A 161 -38.81 -15.57 10.12
CA ALA A 161 -37.94 -14.85 11.02
C ALA A 161 -36.77 -15.72 11.55
N ALA A 162 -37.09 -16.98 11.91
CA ALA A 162 -36.07 -17.94 12.35
C ALA A 162 -35.08 -18.27 11.23
N LEU A 163 -35.55 -18.44 9.99
CA LEU A 163 -34.70 -18.70 8.82
C LEU A 163 -33.81 -17.51 8.51
N ILE A 164 -34.33 -16.27 8.59
CA ILE A 164 -33.53 -15.04 8.39
C ILE A 164 -32.45 -14.95 9.46
N ALA A 165 -32.79 -15.17 10.73
CA ALA A 165 -31.82 -15.14 11.82
C ALA A 165 -30.72 -16.21 11.65
N LEU A 166 -31.11 -17.43 11.30
CA LEU A 166 -30.17 -18.53 11.03
C LEU A 166 -29.24 -18.21 9.86
N ALA A 167 -29.80 -17.78 8.73
CA ALA A 167 -29.03 -17.45 7.52
C ALA A 167 -28.05 -16.30 7.80
N THR A 168 -28.48 -15.26 8.52
CA THR A 168 -27.62 -14.15 8.92
C THR A 168 -26.50 -14.62 9.86
N GLY A 169 -26.81 -15.48 10.83
CA GLY A 169 -25.82 -16.08 11.72
C GLY A 169 -24.76 -16.90 10.98
N ILE A 170 -25.20 -17.75 10.05
CA ILE A 170 -24.27 -18.52 9.20
C ILE A 170 -23.39 -17.60 8.35
N THR A 171 -23.95 -16.56 7.74
CA THR A 171 -23.20 -15.59 6.93
C THR A 171 -22.15 -14.84 7.77
N LEU A 172 -22.47 -14.46 9.00
CA LEU A 172 -21.52 -13.84 9.92
C LEU A 172 -20.37 -14.78 10.30
N LEU A 173 -20.68 -16.04 10.59
CA LEU A 173 -19.65 -17.05 10.93
C LEU A 173 -18.73 -17.35 9.73
N LEU A 174 -19.30 -17.57 8.55
CA LEU A 174 -18.52 -17.80 7.32
C LEU A 174 -17.71 -16.57 6.95
N GLY A 175 -18.29 -15.38 7.00
CA GLY A 175 -17.59 -14.13 6.73
C GLY A 175 -16.40 -13.91 7.65
N ARG A 176 -16.56 -14.27 8.96
CA ARG A 176 -15.44 -14.22 9.91
C ARG A 176 -14.36 -15.26 9.60
N ALA A 177 -14.74 -16.46 9.21
CA ALA A 177 -13.78 -17.51 8.84
C ALA A 177 -12.98 -17.10 7.60
N VAL A 178 -13.67 -16.67 6.52
CA VAL A 178 -13.03 -16.21 5.28
C VAL A 178 -12.11 -15.02 5.53
N ALA A 179 -12.55 -14.03 6.32
CA ALA A 179 -11.73 -12.87 6.66
C ALA A 179 -10.49 -13.24 7.48
N ARG A 180 -10.59 -14.22 8.40
CA ARG A 180 -9.45 -14.70 9.17
C ARG A 180 -8.44 -15.46 8.29
N PHE A 181 -8.91 -16.38 7.48
CA PHE A 181 -8.03 -17.14 6.58
C PHE A 181 -7.39 -16.27 5.52
N GLY A 182 -8.15 -15.33 4.92
CA GLY A 182 -7.65 -14.42 3.89
C GLY A 182 -6.64 -13.38 4.42
N LEU A 183 -6.76 -12.95 5.69
CA LEU A 183 -5.84 -11.98 6.28
C LEU A 183 -4.68 -12.61 7.07
N ALA A 184 -4.68 -13.91 7.31
CA ALA A 184 -3.60 -14.60 8.02
C ALA A 184 -2.22 -14.44 7.38
N PRO A 185 -2.05 -14.47 6.03
CA PRO A 185 -0.77 -14.21 5.39
C PRO A 185 -0.24 -12.80 5.67
N LEU A 186 -1.10 -11.80 5.71
CA LEU A 186 -0.73 -10.42 6.01
C LEU A 186 -0.23 -10.25 7.46
N ASP A 187 -0.88 -10.93 8.41
CA ASP A 187 -0.45 -10.94 9.81
C ASP A 187 0.94 -11.61 9.95
N ARG A 188 1.20 -12.70 9.22
CA ARG A 188 2.53 -13.36 9.19
C ARG A 188 3.60 -12.45 8.60
N MET A 189 3.31 -11.76 7.50
CA MET A 189 4.23 -10.76 6.92
C MET A 189 4.53 -9.63 7.90
N SER A 190 3.51 -9.11 8.58
CA SER A 190 3.68 -8.05 9.59
C SER A 190 4.54 -8.51 10.76
N GLN A 191 4.34 -9.73 11.26
CA GLN A 191 5.18 -10.31 12.32
C GLN A 191 6.60 -10.57 11.83
N GLY A 192 6.77 -11.11 10.61
CA GLY A 192 8.08 -11.31 9.99
C GLY A 192 8.84 -9.99 9.84
N ALA A 193 8.17 -8.94 9.36
CA ALA A 193 8.76 -7.60 9.25
C ALA A 193 9.12 -7.00 10.61
N ALA A 194 8.30 -7.20 11.64
CA ALA A 194 8.58 -6.73 13.00
C ALA A 194 9.75 -7.49 13.68
N ALA A 195 10.02 -8.72 13.26
CA ALA A 195 11.15 -9.51 13.76
C ALA A 195 12.49 -9.09 13.14
N ILE A 196 12.48 -8.33 12.04
CA ILE A 196 13.68 -7.80 11.38
C ILE A 196 14.18 -6.60 12.18
N GLY A 197 15.31 -6.75 12.84
CA GLY A 197 15.92 -5.72 13.66
C GLY A 197 17.45 -5.71 13.50
N SER A 198 18.11 -4.87 14.28
CA SER A 198 19.58 -4.72 14.24
C SER A 198 20.34 -6.04 14.45
N ALA A 199 19.80 -6.97 15.22
CA ALA A 199 20.41 -8.26 15.49
C ALA A 199 20.13 -9.33 14.42
N ASN A 200 19.12 -9.13 13.54
CA ASN A 200 18.65 -10.16 12.61
C ASN A 200 18.38 -9.59 11.20
N ARG A 201 19.33 -8.81 10.68
CA ARG A 201 19.21 -8.07 9.40
C ARG A 201 19.18 -8.96 8.16
N GLN A 202 19.69 -10.19 8.26
CA GLN A 202 19.73 -11.16 7.16
C GLN A 202 18.39 -11.87 6.94
N GLN A 203 17.46 -11.73 7.89
CA GLN A 203 16.15 -12.34 7.76
C GLN A 203 15.37 -11.68 6.63
N ARG A 204 14.71 -12.53 5.83
CA ARG A 204 13.84 -12.09 4.71
C ARG A 204 12.43 -12.60 4.94
N LEU A 205 11.48 -11.92 4.35
CA LEU A 205 10.10 -12.41 4.31
C LEU A 205 10.04 -13.66 3.42
N GLN A 206 9.44 -14.73 3.95
CA GLN A 206 9.21 -15.95 3.18
C GLN A 206 8.10 -15.73 2.17
N THR A 207 8.34 -16.07 0.91
CA THR A 207 7.40 -15.87 -0.21
C THR A 207 6.64 -17.14 -0.58
N ASP A 208 7.14 -18.33 -0.21
CA ASP A 208 6.65 -19.62 -0.70
C ASP A 208 5.22 -19.99 -0.28
N ALA A 209 4.70 -19.34 0.76
CA ALA A 209 3.36 -19.61 1.30
C ALA A 209 2.41 -18.41 1.16
N LEU A 210 2.75 -17.41 0.32
CA LEU A 210 1.94 -16.21 0.13
C LEU A 210 1.02 -16.34 -1.09
N PRO A 211 -0.18 -15.76 -1.05
CA PRO A 211 -0.99 -15.52 -2.24
C PRO A 211 -0.22 -14.70 -3.28
N ALA A 212 -0.54 -14.90 -4.56
CA ALA A 212 0.16 -14.23 -5.67
C ALA A 212 0.16 -12.69 -5.53
N GLU A 213 -0.93 -12.13 -5.05
CA GLU A 213 -1.11 -10.69 -4.83
C GLU A 213 -0.17 -10.10 -3.77
N LEU A 214 0.37 -10.93 -2.88
CA LEU A 214 1.31 -10.52 -1.82
C LEU A 214 2.77 -10.84 -2.17
N CYS A 215 3.02 -11.67 -3.17
CA CYS A 215 4.39 -12.01 -3.60
C CYS A 215 5.17 -10.78 -4.07
N ASP A 216 4.57 -9.93 -4.91
CA ASP A 216 5.20 -8.71 -5.42
C ASP A 216 5.53 -7.72 -4.29
N LEU A 217 4.64 -7.59 -3.32
CA LEU A 217 4.87 -6.76 -2.14
C LEU A 217 6.03 -7.30 -1.29
N ALA A 218 6.06 -8.62 -1.05
CA ALA A 218 7.14 -9.26 -0.30
C ALA A 218 8.49 -9.14 -1.03
N ALA A 219 8.52 -9.32 -2.36
CA ALA A 219 9.70 -9.14 -3.18
C ALA A 219 10.22 -7.70 -3.12
N SER A 220 9.34 -6.71 -3.28
CA SER A 220 9.69 -5.28 -3.17
C SER A 220 10.24 -4.93 -1.80
N PHE A 221 9.65 -5.48 -0.73
CA PHE A 221 10.11 -5.28 0.63
C PHE A 221 11.49 -5.93 0.87
N ASN A 222 11.69 -7.18 0.42
CA ASN A 222 12.97 -7.86 0.50
C ASN A 222 14.06 -7.12 -0.28
N GLY A 223 13.74 -6.57 -1.46
CA GLY A 223 14.67 -5.71 -2.23
C GLY A 223 15.03 -4.41 -1.50
N ALA A 224 14.10 -3.82 -0.76
CA ALA A 224 14.42 -2.66 0.08
C ALA A 224 15.34 -3.03 1.25
N LEU A 225 15.09 -4.16 1.90
CA LEU A 225 15.96 -4.70 2.97
C LEU A 225 17.37 -4.99 2.48
N GLU A 226 17.50 -5.56 1.28
CA GLU A 226 18.80 -5.83 0.62
C GLU A 226 19.62 -4.54 0.47
N ARG A 227 18.98 -3.48 -0.08
CA ARG A 227 19.65 -2.17 -0.22
C ARG A 227 20.08 -1.57 1.11
N ILE A 228 19.23 -1.69 2.14
CA ILE A 228 19.56 -1.20 3.48
C ILE A 228 20.74 -1.99 4.08
N GLN A 229 20.74 -3.30 3.92
CA GLN A 229 21.81 -4.16 4.40
C GLN A 229 23.15 -3.81 3.73
N GLN A 230 23.15 -3.71 2.40
CA GLN A 230 24.35 -3.33 1.65
C GLN A 230 24.89 -1.94 2.05
N ALA A 231 23.99 -0.97 2.28
CA ALA A 231 24.39 0.35 2.76
C ALA A 231 25.01 0.29 4.15
N TYR A 232 24.46 -0.56 5.03
CA TYR A 232 24.97 -0.74 6.39
C TYR A 232 26.34 -1.44 6.40
N GLU A 233 26.51 -2.51 5.60
CA GLU A 233 27.80 -3.22 5.45
C GLU A 233 28.90 -2.28 4.95
N ARG A 234 28.57 -1.42 3.96
CA ARG A 234 29.52 -0.39 3.47
C ARG A 234 29.88 0.60 4.57
N LEU A 235 28.90 1.02 5.40
CA LEU A 235 29.14 1.94 6.50
C LEU A 235 30.02 1.30 7.59
N GLU A 236 29.78 0.04 7.90
CA GLU A 236 30.56 -0.70 8.89
C GLU A 236 32.02 -0.90 8.44
N ALA A 237 32.23 -1.32 7.18
CA ALA A 237 33.55 -1.41 6.58
C ALA A 237 34.26 -0.04 6.60
N PHE A 238 33.57 1.02 6.18
CA PHE A 238 34.11 2.38 6.23
C PHE A 238 34.55 2.80 7.65
N ASN A 239 33.71 2.54 8.66
CA ASN A 239 34.06 2.87 10.05
C ASN A 239 35.28 2.09 10.56
N ALA A 240 35.38 0.81 10.16
CA ALA A 240 36.55 -0.01 10.54
C ALA A 240 37.83 0.51 9.91
N ASP A 241 37.80 0.87 8.60
CA ASP A 241 38.93 1.43 7.87
C ASP A 241 39.37 2.77 8.44
N VAL A 242 38.40 3.67 8.72
CA VAL A 242 38.68 4.97 9.39
C VAL A 242 39.37 4.78 10.73
N ALA A 243 38.82 3.84 11.54
CA ALA A 243 39.40 3.57 12.84
C ALA A 243 40.85 3.04 12.74
N HIS A 244 41.16 2.25 11.72
CA HIS A 244 42.47 1.69 11.46
C HIS A 244 43.46 2.80 11.03
N GLU A 245 43.06 3.59 10.04
CA GLU A 245 43.92 4.67 9.48
C GLU A 245 44.16 5.83 10.43
N LEU A 246 43.27 6.08 11.38
CA LEU A 246 43.51 7.08 12.45
C LEU A 246 44.35 6.51 13.62
N ARG A 247 44.24 5.21 13.91
CA ARG A 247 44.96 4.61 15.03
C ARG A 247 46.46 4.65 14.84
N THR A 248 46.95 4.43 13.63
CA THR A 248 48.37 4.37 13.31
C THR A 248 49.08 5.69 13.60
N PRO A 249 48.69 6.86 13.02
CA PRO A 249 49.35 8.14 13.30
C PRO A 249 49.23 8.57 14.76
N VAL A 250 48.04 8.31 15.38
CA VAL A 250 47.86 8.60 16.80
C VAL A 250 48.85 7.79 17.67
N SER A 251 49.06 6.51 17.36
CA SER A 251 50.00 5.66 18.08
C SER A 251 51.46 6.13 17.90
N ILE A 252 51.83 6.59 16.70
CA ILE A 252 53.13 7.17 16.40
C ILE A 252 53.34 8.43 17.23
N LEU A 253 52.40 9.36 17.22
CA LEU A 253 52.45 10.61 18.02
C LEU A 253 52.62 10.35 19.52
N ILE A 254 51.82 9.38 20.05
CA ILE A 254 51.92 9.00 21.46
C ILE A 254 53.31 8.40 21.75
N GLY A 255 53.78 7.47 20.91
CA GLY A 255 55.07 6.81 21.08
C GLY A 255 56.23 7.78 21.02
N GLN A 256 56.29 8.66 20.03
CA GLN A 256 57.32 9.68 19.87
C GLN A 256 57.34 10.65 21.07
N THR A 257 56.14 11.08 21.49
CA THR A 257 56.01 11.96 22.66
C THR A 257 56.47 11.27 23.95
N GLN A 258 56.12 9.99 24.17
CA GLN A 258 56.56 9.22 25.33
C GLN A 258 58.07 9.01 25.34
N VAL A 259 58.64 8.68 24.19
CA VAL A 259 60.13 8.55 24.06
C VAL A 259 60.81 9.88 24.38
N ALA A 260 60.30 11.01 23.85
CA ALA A 260 60.86 12.33 24.15
C ALA A 260 60.77 12.69 25.64
N LEU A 261 59.69 12.32 26.33
CA LEU A 261 59.49 12.59 27.76
C LEU A 261 60.39 11.71 28.67
N THR A 262 60.67 10.49 28.26
CA THR A 262 61.44 9.51 29.06
C THR A 262 62.93 9.49 28.71
N SER A 263 63.32 10.10 27.59
CA SER A 263 64.73 10.17 27.16
C SER A 263 65.62 10.93 28.16
N ARG A 264 66.79 10.38 28.38
CA ARG A 264 67.86 11.06 29.17
C ARG A 264 68.54 12.16 28.38
N ASP A 265 68.52 12.11 27.06
CA ASP A 265 69.01 13.16 26.17
C ASP A 265 67.91 14.20 25.97
N ARG A 266 68.02 15.32 26.69
CA ARG A 266 67.11 16.46 26.63
C ARG A 266 67.69 17.61 25.80
N SER A 267 68.51 17.31 24.78
CA SER A 267 69.03 18.35 23.89
C SER A 267 67.84 19.04 23.15
N VAL A 268 68.03 20.37 22.98
CA VAL A 268 67.05 21.21 22.28
C VAL A 268 66.82 20.69 20.85
N GLU A 269 67.89 20.21 20.23
CA GLU A 269 67.83 19.67 18.86
C GLU A 269 66.98 18.43 18.76
N ARG A 270 67.09 17.49 19.70
CA ARG A 270 66.26 16.27 19.74
C ARG A 270 64.80 16.59 20.01
N MET A 271 64.56 17.57 20.89
CA MET A 271 63.17 18.01 21.15
C MET A 271 62.58 18.66 19.91
N ARG A 272 63.35 19.46 19.18
CA ARG A 272 62.92 20.10 17.93
C ARG A 272 62.62 19.08 16.85
N GLN A 273 63.44 18.07 16.65
CA GLN A 273 63.19 16.96 15.72
C GLN A 273 61.91 16.22 16.06
N THR A 274 61.67 15.88 17.33
CA THR A 274 60.44 15.20 17.75
C THR A 274 59.23 16.08 17.50
N LEU A 275 59.26 17.38 17.80
CA LEU A 275 58.15 18.29 17.53
C LEU A 275 57.91 18.46 16.04
N GLN A 276 58.95 18.46 15.22
CA GLN A 276 58.83 18.55 13.77
C GLN A 276 58.19 17.29 13.20
N SER A 277 58.63 16.09 13.63
CA SER A 277 57.98 14.82 13.23
C SER A 277 56.53 14.71 13.71
N ASN A 278 56.24 15.17 14.93
CA ASN A 278 54.85 15.23 15.39
C ASN A 278 53.98 16.20 14.56
N LEU A 279 54.55 17.33 14.14
CA LEU A 279 53.83 18.28 13.29
C LEU A 279 53.49 17.67 11.93
N GLU A 280 54.44 16.95 11.31
CA GLU A 280 54.24 16.23 10.05
C GLU A 280 53.10 15.19 10.19
N GLU A 281 53.03 14.47 11.33
CA GLU A 281 51.99 13.50 11.57
C GLU A 281 50.61 14.14 11.83
N PHE A 282 50.55 15.32 12.48
CA PHE A 282 49.32 16.09 12.61
C PHE A 282 48.81 16.61 11.26
N GLU A 283 49.71 17.11 10.39
CA GLU A 283 49.36 17.52 9.03
C GLU A 283 48.76 16.34 8.22
N ARG A 284 49.35 15.17 8.37
CA ARG A 284 48.86 13.94 7.76
C ARG A 284 47.45 13.60 8.24
N LEU A 285 47.21 13.65 9.57
CA LEU A 285 45.88 13.45 10.14
C LEU A 285 44.86 14.46 9.59
N ARG A 286 45.25 15.73 9.45
CA ARG A 286 44.43 16.80 8.89
C ARG A 286 44.00 16.48 7.47
N VAL A 287 44.89 15.97 6.62
CA VAL A 287 44.60 15.57 5.25
C VAL A 287 43.60 14.41 5.23
N ILE A 288 43.84 13.35 6.03
CA ILE A 288 42.93 12.19 6.11
C ILE A 288 41.50 12.61 6.51
N VAL A 289 41.39 13.45 7.57
CA VAL A 289 40.06 13.92 8.03
C VAL A 289 39.37 14.76 6.95
N ASN A 290 40.07 15.65 6.27
CA ASN A 290 39.50 16.47 5.20
C ASN A 290 39.09 15.63 3.99
N ASP A 291 39.85 14.60 3.64
CA ASP A 291 39.51 13.66 2.58
C ASP A 291 38.26 12.83 2.91
N MET A 292 38.15 12.37 4.16
CA MET A 292 36.96 11.67 4.63
C MET A 292 35.71 12.55 4.62
N LEU A 293 35.81 13.79 5.09
CA LEU A 293 34.71 14.76 5.05
C LEU A 293 34.25 15.04 3.61
N PHE A 294 35.21 15.15 2.69
CA PHE A 294 34.91 15.33 1.27
C PHE A 294 34.19 14.11 0.68
N LEU A 295 34.70 12.92 0.91
CA LEU A 295 34.09 11.68 0.44
C LEU A 295 32.68 11.48 1.03
N SER A 296 32.45 11.85 2.29
CA SER A 296 31.15 11.83 2.93
C SER A 296 30.12 12.76 2.26
N ARG A 297 30.55 13.90 1.71
CA ARG A 297 29.69 14.81 0.92
C ARG A 297 29.33 14.19 -0.43
N SER A 298 30.32 13.63 -1.12
CA SER A 298 30.09 12.93 -2.38
C SER A 298 29.06 11.78 -2.25
N ASP A 299 29.15 11.00 -1.16
CA ASP A 299 28.18 9.90 -0.89
C ASP A 299 26.74 10.38 -0.73
N ARG A 300 26.53 11.62 -0.33
CA ARG A 300 25.21 12.24 -0.25
C ARG A 300 24.69 12.73 -1.61
N GLY A 301 25.46 12.49 -2.67
CA GLY A 301 25.08 12.90 -4.03
C GLY A 301 25.26 14.40 -4.28
N GLU A 302 26.11 15.09 -3.49
CA GLU A 302 26.45 16.49 -3.76
C GLU A 302 27.09 16.58 -5.14
N ARG A 303 26.68 17.56 -5.93
CA ARG A 303 27.25 17.87 -7.25
C ARG A 303 28.21 19.06 -7.13
N ALA A 304 29.13 19.16 -8.08
CA ALA A 304 29.98 20.33 -8.20
C ALA A 304 29.12 21.58 -8.38
N SER A 305 29.39 22.62 -7.59
CA SER A 305 28.55 23.82 -7.52
C SER A 305 29.21 25.08 -8.12
N ASP A 306 30.54 25.23 -8.07
CA ASP A 306 31.27 26.36 -8.64
C ASP A 306 31.81 26.03 -10.04
N LEU A 307 30.87 25.66 -10.95
CA LEU A 307 31.21 25.25 -12.31
C LEU A 307 31.67 26.46 -13.14
N LYS A 308 32.85 26.36 -13.73
CA LYS A 308 33.44 27.34 -14.64
C LYS A 308 33.86 26.70 -15.94
N ASP A 309 33.63 27.37 -17.05
CA ASP A 309 34.13 26.94 -18.36
C ASP A 309 35.61 27.27 -18.48
N VAL A 310 36.46 26.25 -18.35
CA VAL A 310 37.94 26.42 -18.33
C VAL A 310 38.59 25.52 -19.39
N SER A 311 39.78 25.94 -19.87
CA SER A 311 40.70 25.03 -20.57
C SER A 311 41.31 24.06 -19.56
N LEU A 312 41.07 22.77 -19.74
CA LEU A 312 41.64 21.75 -18.86
C LEU A 312 43.15 21.66 -19.00
N ALA A 313 43.68 21.93 -20.20
CA ALA A 313 45.11 21.99 -20.42
C ALA A 313 45.79 23.09 -19.60
N ASP A 314 45.16 24.26 -19.49
CA ASP A 314 45.73 25.37 -18.67
C ASP A 314 45.68 25.04 -17.20
N GLU A 315 44.63 24.35 -16.72
CA GLU A 315 44.59 23.89 -15.34
C GLU A 315 45.69 22.84 -15.06
N VAL A 316 45.88 21.88 -15.97
CA VAL A 316 46.91 20.85 -15.83
C VAL A 316 48.31 21.46 -15.89
N ARG A 317 48.60 22.43 -16.79
CA ARG A 317 49.91 23.11 -16.83
C ARG A 317 50.21 23.77 -15.49
N ARG A 318 49.28 24.54 -14.93
CA ARG A 318 49.47 25.16 -13.63
C ARG A 318 49.80 24.16 -12.52
N MET A 319 49.26 22.96 -12.63
CA MET A 319 49.53 21.91 -11.64
C MET A 319 50.88 21.24 -11.87
N LEU A 320 51.29 21.04 -13.12
CA LEU A 320 52.61 20.53 -13.43
C LEU A 320 53.68 21.51 -12.99
N ASP A 321 53.47 22.83 -13.17
CA ASP A 321 54.36 23.88 -12.64
C ASP A 321 54.46 23.84 -11.12
N PHE A 322 53.34 23.60 -10.43
CA PHE A 322 53.34 23.47 -8.97
C PHE A 322 54.05 22.19 -8.48
N LEU A 323 54.01 21.11 -9.28
CA LEU A 323 54.66 19.83 -8.97
C LEU A 323 56.07 19.70 -9.55
N GLU A 324 56.69 20.79 -10.07
CA GLU A 324 58.04 20.79 -10.66
C GLU A 324 59.09 20.23 -9.69
N ILE A 325 59.10 20.66 -8.42
CA ILE A 325 60.04 20.20 -7.39
C ILE A 325 59.84 18.69 -7.10
N PRO A 326 58.64 18.15 -6.83
CA PRO A 326 58.43 16.73 -6.68
C PRO A 326 58.82 15.89 -7.89
N LEU A 327 58.59 16.39 -9.12
CA LEU A 327 59.00 15.73 -10.36
C LEU A 327 60.52 15.66 -10.50
N ASP A 328 61.24 16.77 -10.20
CA ASP A 328 62.69 16.83 -10.25
C ASP A 328 63.32 15.92 -9.18
N GLU A 329 62.81 15.94 -7.95
CA GLU A 329 63.26 15.05 -6.87
C GLU A 329 63.09 13.58 -7.23
N ALA A 330 61.99 13.21 -7.91
CA ALA A 330 61.76 11.88 -8.39
C ALA A 330 62.47 11.55 -9.74
N GLN A 331 63.19 12.54 -10.32
CA GLN A 331 63.83 12.45 -11.65
C GLN A 331 62.88 12.07 -12.78
N LEU A 332 61.65 12.60 -12.75
CA LEU A 332 60.59 12.31 -13.73
C LEU A 332 60.39 13.50 -14.67
N ARG A 333 59.88 13.19 -15.87
CA ARG A 333 59.37 14.20 -16.81
C ARG A 333 57.88 14.02 -17.00
N ALA A 334 57.17 15.14 -17.22
CA ALA A 334 55.72 15.08 -17.52
C ALA A 334 55.45 15.78 -18.86
N GLU A 335 54.65 15.15 -19.71
CA GLU A 335 54.20 15.71 -20.96
C GLU A 335 52.68 15.79 -21.01
N LEU A 336 52.15 16.93 -21.53
CA LEU A 336 50.71 17.16 -21.67
C LEU A 336 50.33 17.08 -23.16
N HIS A 337 49.35 16.26 -23.47
CA HIS A 337 48.81 16.07 -24.85
C HIS A 337 47.31 16.41 -24.88
N GLY A 338 46.92 17.20 -25.88
CA GLY A 338 45.53 17.59 -26.09
C GLY A 338 45.05 18.74 -25.21
N ASP A 339 43.89 19.24 -25.52
CA ASP A 339 43.16 20.25 -24.77
C ASP A 339 41.65 20.07 -25.00
N ALA A 340 40.87 20.44 -24.04
CA ALA A 340 39.42 20.57 -24.19
C ALA A 340 38.89 21.57 -23.14
N ARG A 341 37.83 22.28 -23.51
CA ARG A 341 37.07 23.08 -22.57
C ARG A 341 35.98 22.26 -21.92
N ALA A 342 35.83 22.40 -20.63
CA ALA A 342 34.73 21.74 -19.91
C ALA A 342 34.25 22.67 -18.76
N SER A 343 32.99 22.48 -18.40
CA SER A 343 32.38 23.14 -17.27
C SER A 343 32.65 22.34 -15.99
N VAL A 344 33.66 22.73 -15.25
CA VAL A 344 34.13 22.07 -14.03
C VAL A 344 34.29 23.04 -12.87
N ASP A 345 34.25 22.54 -11.64
CA ASP A 345 34.73 23.24 -10.48
C ASP A 345 36.27 23.14 -10.48
N PRO A 346 37.01 24.28 -10.67
CA PRO A 346 38.45 24.23 -10.80
C PRO A 346 39.15 23.70 -9.56
N SER A 347 38.57 23.86 -8.37
CA SER A 347 39.15 23.39 -7.11
C SER A 347 39.07 21.88 -6.99
N LEU A 348 37.90 21.31 -7.35
CA LEU A 348 37.70 19.88 -7.38
C LEU A 348 38.50 19.22 -8.49
N PHE A 349 38.54 19.82 -9.68
CA PHE A 349 39.35 19.31 -10.79
C PHE A 349 40.86 19.25 -10.38
N ARG A 350 41.40 20.33 -9.82
CA ARG A 350 42.78 20.34 -9.30
C ARG A 350 43.01 19.24 -8.27
N ARG A 351 42.05 19.03 -7.36
CA ARG A 351 42.16 17.99 -6.34
C ARG A 351 42.25 16.58 -6.95
N ALA A 352 41.42 16.28 -7.98
CA ALA A 352 41.45 14.99 -8.69
C ALA A 352 42.80 14.82 -9.40
N MET A 353 43.23 15.85 -10.16
CA MET A 353 44.47 15.79 -10.91
C MET A 353 45.70 15.68 -9.98
N THR A 354 45.76 16.41 -8.86
CA THR A 354 46.84 16.27 -7.88
C THR A 354 46.95 14.84 -7.37
N ASN A 355 45.81 14.19 -7.06
CA ASN A 355 45.80 12.79 -6.64
C ASN A 355 46.33 11.83 -7.75
N LEU A 356 45.95 12.06 -9.01
CA LEU A 356 46.45 11.24 -10.11
C LEU A 356 47.96 11.48 -10.34
N LEU A 357 48.40 12.71 -10.33
CA LEU A 357 49.84 13.06 -10.57
C LEU A 357 50.72 12.56 -9.43
N ILE A 358 50.35 12.76 -8.16
CA ILE A 358 51.08 12.24 -7.01
C ILE A 358 51.15 10.72 -7.06
N ASN A 359 50.02 10.04 -7.37
CA ASN A 359 50.01 8.59 -7.54
C ASN A 359 50.97 8.13 -8.65
N ALA A 360 50.98 8.82 -9.80
CA ALA A 360 51.92 8.52 -10.88
C ALA A 360 53.38 8.76 -10.50
N ILE A 361 53.70 9.87 -9.81
CA ILE A 361 55.06 10.18 -9.32
C ILE A 361 55.55 9.08 -8.39
N GLN A 362 54.76 8.67 -7.43
CA GLN A 362 55.15 7.67 -6.42
C GLN A 362 55.35 6.25 -6.98
N HIS A 363 54.63 5.91 -8.08
CA HIS A 363 54.67 4.57 -8.68
C HIS A 363 55.48 4.49 -9.98
N THR A 364 56.27 5.54 -10.29
CA THR A 364 57.13 5.55 -11.48
C THR A 364 58.59 5.50 -11.05
N ALA A 365 59.37 4.64 -11.69
CA ALA A 365 60.82 4.57 -11.44
C ALA A 365 61.55 5.85 -11.93
N PRO A 366 62.66 6.27 -11.25
CA PRO A 366 63.46 7.40 -11.69
C PRO A 366 63.82 7.32 -13.17
N GLY A 367 63.81 8.47 -13.86
CA GLY A 367 64.02 8.54 -15.33
C GLY A 367 62.80 8.26 -16.18
N GLY A 368 61.67 7.90 -15.54
CA GLY A 368 60.40 7.64 -16.24
C GLY A 368 59.74 8.93 -16.78
N MET A 369 58.73 8.73 -17.65
CA MET A 369 57.96 9.82 -18.24
C MET A 369 56.49 9.63 -17.87
N LEU A 370 55.87 10.66 -17.36
CA LEU A 370 54.41 10.74 -17.13
C LEU A 370 53.76 11.40 -18.34
N GLN A 371 52.67 10.81 -18.81
CA GLN A 371 51.90 11.37 -19.92
C GLN A 371 50.50 11.73 -19.48
N VAL A 372 50.18 13.03 -19.50
CA VAL A 372 48.83 13.52 -19.27
C VAL A 372 48.12 13.70 -20.59
N THR A 373 46.99 13.09 -20.77
CA THR A 373 46.20 13.15 -22.01
C THR A 373 44.79 13.68 -21.74
N ILE A 374 44.39 14.69 -22.53
CA ILE A 374 43.05 15.27 -22.48
C ILE A 374 42.38 14.98 -23.86
N THR A 375 41.27 14.26 -23.82
CA THR A 375 40.58 13.89 -25.05
C THR A 375 39.07 14.16 -24.92
N ARG A 376 38.49 14.87 -25.87
CA ARG A 376 37.05 15.06 -25.94
C ARG A 376 36.39 13.86 -26.63
N ARG A 377 35.40 13.25 -25.99
CA ARG A 377 34.56 12.17 -26.53
C ARG A 377 33.09 12.57 -26.37
N ASP A 378 32.49 12.95 -27.48
CA ASP A 378 31.09 13.35 -27.54
C ASP A 378 30.72 14.40 -26.45
N THR A 379 29.95 13.99 -25.45
CA THR A 379 29.45 14.82 -24.33
C THR A 379 30.37 14.81 -23.11
N LEU A 380 31.46 14.08 -23.14
CA LEU A 380 32.42 13.94 -22.06
C LEU A 380 33.81 14.43 -22.46
N VAL A 381 34.58 14.89 -21.51
CA VAL A 381 36.01 15.10 -21.64
C VAL A 381 36.71 14.11 -20.72
N GLU A 382 37.59 13.29 -21.28
CA GLU A 382 38.43 12.35 -20.56
C GLU A 382 39.80 13.01 -20.26
N VAL A 383 40.23 12.89 -19.01
CA VAL A 383 41.57 13.30 -18.56
C VAL A 383 42.23 12.09 -17.93
N SER A 384 43.46 11.79 -18.36
CA SER A 384 44.18 10.61 -17.88
C SER A 384 45.64 10.93 -17.62
N VAL A 385 46.24 10.20 -16.71
CA VAL A 385 47.67 10.18 -16.40
C VAL A 385 48.16 8.75 -16.63
N ALA A 386 49.12 8.61 -17.53
CA ALA A 386 49.78 7.36 -17.83
C ALA A 386 51.21 7.37 -17.29
N ASN A 387 51.60 6.27 -16.66
CA ASN A 387 52.92 6.08 -16.12
C ASN A 387 53.48 4.68 -16.37
N PRO A 388 54.77 4.50 -16.65
CA PRO A 388 55.43 3.21 -16.66
C PRO A 388 55.30 2.48 -15.33
N GLY A 389 54.99 1.18 -15.37
CA GLY A 389 54.86 0.38 -14.12
C GLY A 389 54.49 -1.06 -14.40
N ALA A 390 54.59 -1.88 -13.36
CA ALA A 390 54.15 -3.26 -13.40
C ALA A 390 52.66 -3.37 -13.79
N PRO A 391 52.27 -4.31 -14.61
CA PRO A 391 50.88 -4.48 -15.04
C PRO A 391 50.01 -4.84 -13.83
N ILE A 392 48.87 -4.14 -13.69
CA ILE A 392 47.88 -4.38 -12.61
C ILE A 392 46.92 -5.46 -13.10
N ASP A 393 46.67 -6.49 -12.26
CA ASP A 393 45.74 -7.57 -12.57
C ASP A 393 44.31 -7.04 -12.82
N VAL A 394 43.58 -7.68 -13.75
CA VAL A 394 42.22 -7.30 -14.12
C VAL A 394 41.29 -7.31 -12.90
N ALA A 395 41.42 -8.29 -12.02
CA ALA A 395 40.63 -8.37 -10.78
C ALA A 395 40.90 -7.20 -9.85
N GLN A 396 42.14 -6.73 -9.76
CA GLN A 396 42.57 -5.62 -8.91
C GLN A 396 42.10 -4.27 -9.47
N ARG A 397 42.04 -4.10 -10.81
CA ARG A 397 41.61 -2.85 -11.45
C ARG A 397 40.21 -2.41 -11.02
N ALA A 398 39.29 -3.39 -10.82
CA ALA A 398 37.94 -3.10 -10.37
C ALA A 398 37.88 -2.39 -9.02
N HIS A 399 38.84 -2.63 -8.17
CA HIS A 399 38.89 -2.14 -6.78
C HIS A 399 39.80 -0.92 -6.59
N MET A 400 40.60 -0.51 -7.60
CA MET A 400 41.59 0.57 -7.46
C MET A 400 41.00 1.91 -7.03
N PHE A 401 39.73 2.17 -7.31
CA PHE A 401 39.02 3.40 -6.91
C PHE A 401 38.18 3.24 -5.62
N GLU A 402 38.29 2.07 -4.97
CA GLU A 402 37.68 1.88 -3.64
C GLU A 402 38.50 2.56 -2.55
N ARG A 403 37.85 2.96 -1.48
CA ARG A 403 38.51 3.66 -0.36
C ARG A 403 39.46 2.71 0.37
N PHE A 404 40.59 3.21 0.76
CA PHE A 404 41.64 2.48 1.50
C PHE A 404 42.19 1.26 0.74
N TYR A 405 41.82 1.07 -0.53
CA TYR A 405 42.37 -0.02 -1.33
C TYR A 405 43.82 0.27 -1.72
N ARG A 406 44.71 -0.70 -1.47
CA ARG A 406 46.15 -0.67 -1.81
C ARG A 406 46.57 -2.05 -2.28
N LEU A 407 47.41 -2.07 -3.31
CA LEU A 407 48.07 -3.30 -3.75
C LEU A 407 49.02 -3.80 -2.62
N GLU A 408 49.10 -5.11 -2.41
CA GLU A 408 49.88 -5.72 -1.31
C GLU A 408 51.36 -5.35 -1.39
N GLU A 409 51.93 -5.25 -2.57
CA GLU A 409 53.31 -4.82 -2.80
C GLU A 409 53.59 -3.33 -2.40
N ALA A 410 52.58 -2.48 -2.53
CA ALA A 410 52.66 -1.10 -2.14
C ALA A 410 52.50 -0.87 -0.63
N ARG A 411 51.99 -1.86 0.14
CA ARG A 411 51.89 -1.79 1.59
C ARG A 411 53.25 -1.77 2.29
N ALA A 412 54.26 -2.41 1.68
CA ALA A 412 55.59 -2.55 2.27
C ALA A 412 56.49 -1.29 2.11
N ASN A 413 56.23 -0.49 1.08
CA ASN A 413 57.21 0.52 0.62
C ASN A 413 56.79 2.01 0.76
N SER A 414 55.55 2.33 1.16
CA SER A 414 55.14 3.72 1.32
C SER A 414 54.30 3.95 2.54
N THR A 415 54.86 4.70 3.51
CA THR A 415 54.15 5.19 4.71
C THR A 415 53.21 6.37 4.41
N GLU A 416 53.24 6.95 3.22
CA GLU A 416 52.58 8.23 2.91
C GLU A 416 51.19 8.14 2.31
N ASN A 417 50.81 7.02 1.69
CA ASN A 417 49.52 6.90 1.00
C ASN A 417 48.48 6.15 1.82
N HIS A 418 47.36 6.81 2.12
CA HIS A 418 46.22 6.25 2.88
C HIS A 418 45.19 5.51 2.02
N GLY A 419 45.45 5.32 0.71
CA GLY A 419 44.49 4.68 -0.19
C GLY A 419 43.21 5.49 -0.46
N LEU A 420 43.18 6.79 -0.16
CA LEU A 420 42.04 7.67 -0.41
C LEU A 420 42.14 8.42 -1.76
N GLY A 421 43.35 8.61 -2.30
CA GLY A 421 43.59 9.47 -3.46
C GLY A 421 42.74 9.11 -4.69
N LEU A 422 42.76 7.85 -5.10
CA LEU A 422 41.94 7.39 -6.25
C LEU A 422 40.43 7.42 -5.99
N SER A 423 40.01 7.20 -4.75
CA SER A 423 38.59 7.34 -4.38
C SER A 423 38.09 8.79 -4.44
N ILE A 424 38.99 9.75 -4.17
CA ILE A 424 38.74 11.20 -4.35
C ILE A 424 38.56 11.51 -5.84
N VAL A 425 39.41 10.94 -6.72
CA VAL A 425 39.25 11.09 -8.17
C VAL A 425 37.89 10.61 -8.64
N LYS A 426 37.46 9.46 -8.12
CA LYS A 426 36.12 8.90 -8.41
C LYS A 426 35.00 9.84 -7.93
N ALA A 427 35.10 10.34 -6.70
CA ALA A 427 34.11 11.27 -6.15
C ALA A 427 34.01 12.55 -6.98
N VAL A 428 35.15 13.12 -7.39
CA VAL A 428 35.19 14.32 -8.25
C VAL A 428 34.56 14.03 -9.61
N ALA A 429 34.86 12.90 -10.24
CA ALA A 429 34.30 12.51 -11.51
C ALA A 429 32.76 12.40 -11.41
N GLU A 430 32.25 11.70 -10.39
CA GLU A 430 30.80 11.54 -10.14
C GLU A 430 30.11 12.88 -9.86
N MET A 431 30.72 13.79 -9.10
CA MET A 431 30.21 15.15 -8.85
C MET A 431 30.08 15.98 -10.13
N HIS A 432 30.90 15.67 -11.17
CA HIS A 432 30.85 16.29 -12.50
C HIS A 432 30.07 15.48 -13.54
N GLY A 433 29.34 14.44 -13.10
CA GLY A 433 28.52 13.61 -14.00
C GLY A 433 29.33 12.68 -14.91
N GLY A 434 30.57 12.41 -14.55
CA GLY A 434 31.47 11.51 -15.26
C GLY A 434 31.75 10.20 -14.52
N SER A 435 32.80 9.51 -14.93
CA SER A 435 33.24 8.23 -14.37
C SER A 435 34.76 8.12 -14.37
N VAL A 436 35.28 7.09 -13.70
CA VAL A 436 36.71 6.79 -13.65
C VAL A 436 37.03 5.54 -14.48
N PHE A 437 38.28 5.47 -14.92
CA PHE A 437 38.76 4.29 -15.64
C PHE A 437 40.23 4.00 -15.34
N VAL A 438 40.62 2.74 -15.50
CA VAL A 438 42.02 2.29 -15.45
C VAL A 438 42.29 1.36 -16.63
N ALA A 439 43.41 1.58 -17.31
CA ALA A 439 43.88 0.74 -18.41
C ALA A 439 45.34 0.39 -18.18
N CYS A 440 45.72 -0.82 -18.53
CA CYS A 440 47.13 -1.27 -18.47
C CYS A 440 47.46 -1.97 -19.75
N ALA A 441 48.42 -1.45 -20.50
CA ALA A 441 48.90 -1.98 -21.76
C ALA A 441 50.40 -1.67 -21.96
N GLY A 442 51.14 -2.66 -22.50
CA GLY A 442 52.54 -2.42 -22.88
C GLY A 442 53.47 -1.96 -21.73
N GLY A 443 53.22 -2.33 -20.47
CA GLY A 443 53.99 -1.88 -19.32
C GLY A 443 53.69 -0.42 -18.88
N VAL A 444 52.56 0.13 -19.32
CA VAL A 444 52.09 1.46 -18.95
C VAL A 444 50.73 1.32 -18.24
N ASN A 445 50.61 1.94 -17.09
CA ASN A 445 49.35 2.03 -16.33
C ASN A 445 48.74 3.43 -16.56
N THR A 446 47.50 3.50 -16.97
CA THR A 446 46.76 4.74 -17.26
C THR A 446 45.55 4.82 -16.32
N PHE A 447 45.56 5.86 -15.49
CA PHE A 447 44.43 6.21 -14.62
C PHE A 447 43.78 7.47 -15.13
N GLY A 448 42.47 7.50 -15.22
CA GLY A 448 41.79 8.67 -15.71
C GLY A 448 40.35 8.78 -15.19
N PHE A 449 39.79 9.95 -15.47
CA PHE A 449 38.41 10.26 -15.18
C PHE A 449 37.78 11.07 -16.31
N SER A 450 36.47 11.03 -16.40
CA SER A 450 35.71 11.86 -17.31
C SER A 450 34.92 12.92 -16.57
N VAL A 451 34.65 14.03 -17.24
CA VAL A 451 33.77 15.11 -16.79
C VAL A 451 32.80 15.47 -17.89
N ALA A 452 31.61 15.97 -17.59
CA ALA A 452 30.67 16.43 -18.60
C ALA A 452 31.22 17.65 -19.34
N ALA A 453 31.20 17.62 -20.67
CA ALA A 453 31.65 18.73 -21.51
C ALA A 453 30.74 19.98 -21.39
N GLN A 454 29.49 19.80 -21.00
CA GLN A 454 28.52 20.85 -20.70
C GLN A 454 27.87 20.57 -19.34
N PRO A 455 27.37 21.61 -18.63
CA PRO A 455 26.65 21.38 -17.37
C PRO A 455 25.52 20.39 -17.63
N ALA A 456 25.44 19.33 -16.83
CA ALA A 456 24.25 18.48 -16.85
C ALA A 456 23.04 19.39 -16.56
N GLU A 457 22.05 19.42 -17.47
CA GLU A 457 20.77 20.06 -17.17
C GLU A 457 20.30 19.58 -15.80
N PRO A 458 19.89 20.50 -14.88
CA PRO A 458 19.33 20.07 -13.61
C PRO A 458 18.19 19.10 -13.93
N ALA A 459 18.24 17.89 -13.35
CA ALA A 459 17.17 16.92 -13.49
C ALA A 459 15.87 17.66 -13.26
N ARG A 460 15.04 17.81 -14.32
CA ARG A 460 13.70 18.38 -14.20
C ARG A 460 13.06 17.68 -13.03
N ALA A 461 12.77 18.44 -11.97
CA ALA A 461 11.88 17.99 -10.93
C ALA A 461 10.67 17.44 -11.70
N ILE A 462 10.38 16.15 -11.50
CA ILE A 462 9.16 15.55 -12.04
C ILE A 462 8.06 16.42 -11.42
N ASP A 463 7.50 17.32 -12.26
CA ASP A 463 6.34 18.12 -11.90
C ASP A 463 5.30 17.13 -11.38
N ALA A 464 5.10 17.15 -10.07
CA ALA A 464 3.96 16.51 -9.47
C ALA A 464 2.75 17.10 -10.21
N ALA A 465 2.10 16.29 -11.04
CA ALA A 465 0.88 16.65 -11.74
C ALA A 465 -0.06 17.34 -10.74
N PRO A 466 -0.63 18.50 -11.07
CA PRO A 466 -1.54 19.17 -10.16
C PRO A 466 -2.71 18.24 -9.89
N VAL A 467 -2.90 17.91 -8.61
CA VAL A 467 -4.08 17.21 -8.10
C VAL A 467 -5.28 17.99 -8.61
N SER A 468 -6.03 17.38 -9.52
CA SER A 468 -7.25 17.91 -10.11
C SER A 468 -8.17 18.45 -9.04
N ALA A 469 -8.58 19.71 -9.20
CA ALA A 469 -9.56 20.41 -8.38
C ALA A 469 -10.88 19.61 -8.31
N PRO A 470 -11.64 19.72 -7.20
CA PRO A 470 -12.91 19.01 -7.05
C PRO A 470 -13.94 19.53 -8.05
N LEU A 471 -14.63 18.60 -8.71
CA LEU A 471 -15.80 18.81 -9.53
C LEU A 471 -16.85 19.63 -8.76
N THR A 472 -17.04 20.87 -9.13
CA THR A 472 -18.18 21.70 -8.75
C THR A 472 -19.47 21.05 -9.25
N ALA A 473 -20.36 20.73 -8.33
CA ALA A 473 -21.69 20.22 -8.58
C ALA A 473 -22.49 21.21 -9.46
N ALA A 474 -22.91 20.75 -10.63
CA ALA A 474 -23.87 21.46 -11.48
C ALA A 474 -25.26 21.33 -10.86
N ALA A 475 -25.89 22.46 -10.59
CA ALA A 475 -27.27 22.55 -10.17
C ALA A 475 -28.24 22.13 -11.30
N PRO A 476 -29.37 21.44 -10.99
CA PRO A 476 -30.33 21.07 -12.00
C PRO A 476 -31.14 22.30 -12.45
N ARG A 477 -31.17 22.55 -13.76
CA ARG A 477 -32.09 23.52 -14.41
C ARG A 477 -33.52 22.97 -14.28
N ALA A 478 -34.39 23.79 -13.71
CA ALA A 478 -35.83 23.65 -13.80
C ALA A 478 -36.27 23.76 -15.25
N LEU A 479 -37.11 22.85 -15.69
CA LEU A 479 -37.91 22.94 -16.91
C LEU A 479 -39.35 23.30 -16.51
N HIS A 480 -39.85 24.35 -17.15
CA HIS A 480 -41.28 24.72 -17.20
C HIS A 480 -42.11 23.64 -17.90
#